data_e78a90efe1bc64c5395d9ac017568e0b
#
_entry.id   e78a90efe1bc64c5395d9ac017568e0b
#
_cell.length_a   1.000
_cell.length_b   1.000
_cell.length_c   1.000
_cell.angle_alpha   90.00
_cell.angle_beta   90.00
_cell.angle_gamma   90.00
#
_symmetry.space_group_name_H-M   'P 1'
#
loop_
_entity.id
_entity.type
_entity.pdbx_description
1 polymer ?
#
loop_
_entity_poly.entity_id
_entity_poly.type
_entity_poly.pdbx_seq_one_letter_code
_entity_poly.pdbx_strand_id
1 'polypeptide(L)'
;MIANKKTDEKMKKHIIISLLLTTFLNSAFSQTSTPLSLREGPGVMHYTLAQLKDSALHNNIAIRSARHDIDAARQQRKETFTKYFPNVSGTGLWFNANKGMAQTTVNPPEVVPAELGATLAQSLPPEALAALANPISISMMKNGTIASVQAVQPVFAGGQIVNGNKLAKVGEDVSRLQLQLSENEVEKTAEQYFWQLASLQEKMKTIEAVDTLLRDIYKDVDVAVRAGVSLRNDLLHVQLRQNDIMSQRLKLQNGIDIVRLLLSQYCGLRDTSFVIDYQVGSISQLATRQDHQQALTGTAEYQLLNKQVEAASLQQKMAVGQNLPSVAVGAGYNYHNLMDNDHTFGMIFATVSVPISDWWSGTHAIKRRKIEHQKAIEQLEDNAQLLQIRMQNAWNGVGESYQQLQLAQRSIEQAEENLRMNRNYYRAGTSKMSDLLEAQLLYQQSLDRRTDAFADYQNKLLEYRQATGQ
;
A
#
# COMPACT_ATOMS: atom_id res chain seq x y z
N MET A 1 55.37 -14.56 31.53
CA MET A 1 54.14 -15.37 31.79
C MET A 1 52.94 -14.54 32.23
N ILE A 2 52.93 -13.21 32.04
CA ILE A 2 51.83 -12.28 32.42
C ILE A 2 51.10 -11.65 31.20
N ALA A 3 51.70 -11.72 30.01
CA ALA A 3 51.10 -11.14 28.79
C ALA A 3 49.97 -11.98 28.15
N ASN A 4 49.88 -13.28 28.44
CA ASN A 4 48.91 -14.19 27.81
C ASN A 4 47.55 -14.23 28.52
N LYS A 5 47.43 -13.68 29.74
CA LYS A 5 46.18 -13.71 30.52
C LYS A 5 45.22 -12.56 30.17
N LYS A 6 45.73 -11.41 29.66
CA LYS A 6 44.94 -10.25 29.27
C LYS A 6 44.28 -10.38 27.88
N THR A 7 44.90 -11.20 27.00
CA THR A 7 44.37 -11.46 25.65
C THR A 7 43.19 -12.44 25.70
N ASP A 8 43.22 -13.39 26.62
CA ASP A 8 42.15 -14.40 26.77
C ASP A 8 40.89 -13.83 27.41
N GLU A 9 41.01 -12.83 28.29
CA GLU A 9 39.87 -12.15 28.89
C GLU A 9 39.16 -11.19 27.91
N LYS A 10 39.92 -10.56 26.99
CA LYS A 10 39.32 -9.74 25.90
C LYS A 10 38.61 -10.58 24.86
N MET A 11 39.13 -11.74 24.48
CA MET A 11 38.48 -12.66 23.55
C MET A 11 37.17 -13.23 24.12
N LYS A 12 37.15 -13.59 25.42
CA LYS A 12 35.92 -14.07 26.08
C LYS A 12 34.80 -13.00 26.15
N LYS A 13 35.14 -11.72 26.31
CA LYS A 13 34.16 -10.61 26.29
C LYS A 13 33.58 -10.37 24.88
N HIS A 14 34.35 -10.50 23.82
CA HIS A 14 33.87 -10.38 22.44
C HIS A 14 33.01 -11.57 22.00
N ILE A 15 33.28 -12.77 22.48
CA ILE A 15 32.51 -13.97 22.23
C ILE A 15 31.14 -13.90 22.95
N ILE A 16 31.07 -13.36 24.15
CA ILE A 16 29.81 -13.19 24.90
C ILE A 16 28.93 -12.11 24.28
N ILE A 17 29.47 -11.02 23.74
CA ILE A 17 28.73 -9.98 23.05
C ILE A 17 28.23 -10.47 21.69
N SER A 18 28.98 -11.30 20.97
CA SER A 18 28.55 -11.92 19.71
C SER A 18 27.47 -12.99 19.94
N LEU A 19 27.53 -13.74 21.06
CA LEU A 19 26.53 -14.77 21.37
C LEU A 19 25.21 -14.19 21.86
N LEU A 20 25.22 -13.01 22.49
CA LEU A 20 23.98 -12.27 22.88
C LEU A 20 23.27 -11.60 21.71
N LEU A 21 23.98 -11.27 20.62
CA LEU A 21 23.37 -10.74 19.41
C LEU A 21 22.68 -11.80 18.53
N THR A 22 23.13 -13.06 18.62
CA THR A 22 22.57 -14.18 17.84
C THR A 22 21.36 -14.85 18.49
N THR A 23 21.14 -14.67 19.79
CA THR A 23 19.98 -15.24 20.49
C THR A 23 18.70 -14.37 20.42
N PHE A 24 18.80 -13.11 19.97
CA PHE A 24 17.64 -12.23 19.77
C PHE A 24 17.00 -12.33 18.38
N LEU A 25 17.58 -13.09 17.44
CA LEU A 25 17.05 -13.22 16.08
C LEU A 25 16.22 -14.49 15.83
N ASN A 26 16.01 -15.36 16.82
CA ASN A 26 15.34 -16.66 16.60
C ASN A 26 14.04 -16.87 17.37
N SER A 27 13.37 -15.82 17.86
CA SER A 27 12.09 -15.97 18.58
C SER A 27 10.89 -15.27 17.91
N ALA A 28 10.89 -15.14 16.61
CA ALA A 28 9.75 -14.55 15.90
C ALA A 28 9.44 -15.27 14.59
N PHE A 29 9.19 -16.59 14.63
CA PHE A 29 8.45 -17.26 13.55
C PHE A 29 7.93 -18.61 14.07
N SER A 30 6.88 -18.54 14.88
CA SER A 30 5.96 -19.67 15.06
C SER A 30 4.56 -19.15 14.73
N GLN A 31 4.28 -19.00 13.45
CA GLN A 31 2.91 -18.99 12.99
C GLN A 31 2.46 -20.44 12.89
N THR A 32 1.64 -20.86 13.83
CA THR A 32 0.82 -22.04 13.70
C THR A 32 -0.17 -21.84 12.57
N SER A 33 0.21 -22.25 11.37
CA SER A 33 -0.73 -22.56 10.31
C SER A 33 -1.49 -23.83 10.75
N THR A 34 -2.71 -23.69 11.24
CA THR A 34 -3.65 -24.81 11.30
C THR A 34 -3.82 -25.37 9.89
N PRO A 35 -3.46 -26.63 9.63
CA PRO A 35 -3.78 -27.23 8.35
C PRO A 35 -5.29 -27.48 8.30
N LEU A 36 -5.98 -26.80 7.34
CA LEU A 36 -7.29 -27.25 6.93
C LEU A 36 -7.18 -28.74 6.52
N SER A 37 -7.90 -29.58 7.21
CA SER A 37 -8.00 -31.01 6.94
C SER A 37 -8.60 -31.25 5.56
N LEU A 38 -7.73 -31.45 4.56
CA LEU A 38 -8.11 -31.98 3.26
C LEU A 38 -8.01 -33.51 3.31
N ARG A 39 -9.14 -34.14 3.48
CA ARG A 39 -9.29 -35.57 3.21
C ARG A 39 -10.66 -35.88 2.66
N GLU A 40 -10.86 -35.56 1.38
CA GLU A 40 -11.81 -36.26 0.50
C GLU A 40 -11.22 -36.25 -0.89
N GLY A 41 -11.38 -37.35 -1.67
CA GLY A 41 -10.76 -37.59 -2.97
C GLY A 41 -11.11 -36.54 -4.03
N PRO A 42 -10.64 -36.63 -5.30
CA PRO A 42 -10.68 -35.56 -6.28
C PRO A 42 -12.12 -35.25 -6.71
N GLY A 43 -12.89 -34.62 -5.84
CA GLY A 43 -14.13 -33.94 -6.16
C GLY A 43 -13.78 -32.54 -6.65
N VAL A 44 -14.34 -32.15 -7.78
CA VAL A 44 -14.25 -30.79 -8.30
C VAL A 44 -14.76 -29.83 -7.22
N MET A 45 -13.91 -28.90 -6.76
CA MET A 45 -14.31 -27.92 -5.73
C MET A 45 -15.31 -26.93 -6.32
N HIS A 46 -16.38 -26.69 -5.56
CA HIS A 46 -17.39 -25.69 -5.87
C HIS A 46 -17.14 -24.43 -5.03
N TYR A 47 -17.09 -23.27 -5.68
CA TYR A 47 -16.89 -22.00 -5.01
C TYR A 47 -18.07 -21.06 -5.25
N THR A 48 -18.60 -20.51 -4.18
CA THR A 48 -19.55 -19.39 -4.23
C THR A 48 -18.79 -18.06 -4.37
N LEU A 49 -19.47 -17.00 -4.81
CA LEU A 49 -18.89 -15.65 -4.87
C LEU A 49 -18.33 -15.20 -3.52
N ALA A 50 -19.05 -15.46 -2.42
CA ALA A 50 -18.63 -15.08 -1.08
C ALA A 50 -17.32 -15.78 -0.68
N GLN A 51 -17.16 -17.07 -0.98
CA GLN A 51 -15.94 -17.82 -0.68
C GLN A 51 -14.74 -17.31 -1.49
N LEU A 52 -14.96 -16.93 -2.76
CA LEU A 52 -13.89 -16.37 -3.60
C LEU A 52 -13.46 -14.98 -3.13
N LYS A 53 -14.40 -14.13 -2.74
CA LYS A 53 -14.09 -12.83 -2.13
C LYS A 53 -13.28 -12.98 -0.85
N ASP A 54 -13.71 -13.84 0.06
CA ASP A 54 -13.00 -14.12 1.31
C ASP A 54 -11.58 -14.65 1.04
N SER A 55 -11.44 -15.60 0.12
CA SER A 55 -10.13 -16.11 -0.30
C SER A 55 -9.24 -15.03 -0.88
N ALA A 56 -9.78 -14.13 -1.73
CA ALA A 56 -9.05 -13.00 -2.28
C ALA A 56 -8.58 -12.03 -1.18
N LEU A 57 -9.44 -11.66 -0.23
CA LEU A 57 -9.09 -10.78 0.89
C LEU A 57 -8.00 -11.36 1.80
N HIS A 58 -7.91 -12.70 1.90
CA HIS A 58 -6.87 -13.34 2.71
C HIS A 58 -5.55 -13.51 1.96
N ASN A 59 -5.60 -13.86 0.68
CA ASN A 59 -4.43 -14.33 -0.07
C ASN A 59 -3.83 -13.28 -1.02
N ASN A 60 -4.60 -12.26 -1.44
CA ASN A 60 -4.15 -11.30 -2.43
C ASN A 60 -2.96 -10.50 -1.96
N ILE A 61 -1.98 -10.29 -2.86
CA ILE A 61 -0.74 -9.57 -2.54
C ILE A 61 -1.00 -8.10 -2.19
N ALA A 62 -2.01 -7.45 -2.82
CA ALA A 62 -2.34 -6.05 -2.54
C ALA A 62 -2.80 -5.87 -1.08
N ILE A 63 -3.63 -6.79 -0.56
CA ILE A 63 -4.08 -6.77 0.83
C ILE A 63 -2.92 -7.01 1.79
N ARG A 64 -2.05 -7.98 1.49
CA ARG A 64 -0.87 -8.25 2.33
C ARG A 64 0.08 -7.05 2.35
N SER A 65 0.31 -6.41 1.20
CA SER A 65 1.12 -5.19 1.11
C SER A 65 0.50 -4.07 1.95
N ALA A 66 -0.79 -3.79 1.79
CA ALA A 66 -1.48 -2.76 2.57
C ALA A 66 -1.44 -3.02 4.09
N ARG A 67 -1.49 -4.28 4.52
CA ARG A 67 -1.29 -4.64 5.94
C ARG A 67 0.15 -4.34 6.41
N HIS A 68 1.15 -4.62 5.59
CA HIS A 68 2.53 -4.25 5.88
C HIS A 68 2.72 -2.72 5.95
N ASP A 69 2.01 -1.95 5.11
CA ASP A 69 2.05 -0.49 5.16
C ASP A 69 1.48 0.05 6.48
N ILE A 70 0.43 -0.58 7.02
CA ILE A 70 -0.09 -0.25 8.36
C ILE A 70 0.97 -0.56 9.44
N ASP A 71 1.63 -1.71 9.36
CA ASP A 71 2.65 -2.07 10.33
C ASP A 71 3.86 -1.13 10.24
N ALA A 72 4.26 -0.72 9.03
CA ALA A 72 5.31 0.28 8.83
C ALA A 72 4.91 1.65 9.42
N ALA A 73 3.68 2.12 9.15
CA ALA A 73 3.16 3.37 9.72
C ALA A 73 3.07 3.30 11.25
N ARG A 74 2.72 2.15 11.81
CA ARG A 74 2.73 1.92 13.26
C ARG A 74 4.15 2.01 13.85
N GLN A 75 5.16 1.45 13.19
CA GLN A 75 6.55 1.59 13.63
C GLN A 75 7.02 3.06 13.51
N GLN A 76 6.67 3.75 12.43
CA GLN A 76 6.95 5.18 12.26
C GLN A 76 6.33 6.04 13.38
N ARG A 77 5.10 5.69 13.81
CA ARG A 77 4.46 6.35 14.95
C ARG A 77 5.21 6.07 16.26
N LYS A 78 5.65 4.82 16.50
CA LYS A 78 6.45 4.46 17.67
C LYS A 78 7.81 5.18 17.66
N GLU A 79 8.48 5.23 16.51
CA GLU A 79 9.71 5.99 16.30
C GLU A 79 9.51 7.47 16.63
N THR A 80 8.43 8.08 16.10
CA THR A 80 8.11 9.49 16.40
C THR A 80 7.83 9.71 17.90
N PHE A 81 7.22 8.72 18.56
CA PHE A 81 6.97 8.78 20.00
C PHE A 81 8.25 8.78 20.83
N THR A 82 9.34 8.15 20.36
CA THR A 82 10.62 8.18 21.06
C THR A 82 11.21 9.58 21.22
N LYS A 83 10.76 10.57 20.41
CA LYS A 83 11.14 11.98 20.55
C LYS A 83 10.69 12.64 21.86
N TYR A 84 9.79 11.97 22.60
CA TYR A 84 9.43 12.40 23.97
C TYR A 84 10.47 11.98 25.01
N PHE A 85 11.38 11.06 24.70
CA PHE A 85 12.40 10.58 25.63
C PHE A 85 13.73 11.33 25.44
N PRO A 86 14.61 11.30 26.45
CA PRO A 86 15.95 11.85 26.32
C PRO A 86 16.71 11.18 25.16
N ASN A 87 17.35 12.00 24.36
CA ASN A 87 18.29 11.49 23.36
C ASN A 87 19.66 11.30 24.05
N VAL A 88 20.12 10.05 24.11
CA VAL A 88 21.42 9.69 24.65
C VAL A 88 22.40 9.48 23.49
N SER A 89 23.48 10.27 23.49
CA SER A 89 24.51 10.18 22.47
C SER A 89 25.91 10.07 23.11
N GLY A 90 26.77 9.28 22.48
CA GLY A 90 28.18 9.20 22.81
C GLY A 90 29.01 9.79 21.68
N THR A 91 29.98 10.65 22.00
CA THR A 91 30.93 11.19 21.04
C THR A 91 32.35 10.93 21.51
N GLY A 92 33.23 10.62 20.56
CA GLY A 92 34.67 10.46 20.82
C GLY A 92 35.46 11.17 19.73
N LEU A 93 36.44 11.95 20.11
CA LEU A 93 37.36 12.62 19.22
C LEU A 93 38.78 12.32 19.69
N TRP A 94 39.61 11.84 18.79
CA TRP A 94 41.04 11.81 18.94
C TRP A 94 41.67 12.73 17.91
N PHE A 95 42.65 13.53 18.33
CA PHE A 95 43.36 14.42 17.42
C PHE A 95 44.84 14.43 17.68
N ASN A 96 45.61 14.67 16.64
CA ASN A 96 47.04 14.94 16.68
C ASN A 96 47.35 16.06 15.70
N ALA A 97 47.85 17.18 16.23
CA ALA A 97 48.14 18.38 15.43
C ALA A 97 49.67 18.54 15.27
N ASN A 98 50.12 19.10 14.18
CA ASN A 98 51.52 19.40 13.92
C ASN A 98 52.04 20.53 14.86
N LYS A 99 51.16 21.39 15.36
CA LYS A 99 51.42 22.45 16.36
C LYS A 99 50.34 22.41 17.43
N GLY A 100 50.65 22.82 18.66
CA GLY A 100 49.66 22.93 19.72
C GLY A 100 48.56 23.92 19.39
N MET A 101 47.30 23.55 19.70
CA MET A 101 46.10 24.40 19.48
C MET A 101 46.09 25.61 20.41
N ALA A 102 46.75 25.53 21.58
CA ALA A 102 46.93 26.64 22.46
C ALA A 102 48.43 26.88 22.71
N GLN A 103 48.86 28.10 22.57
CA GLN A 103 50.25 28.52 22.87
C GLN A 103 50.18 29.66 23.85
N THR A 104 50.91 29.53 24.92
CA THR A 104 51.11 30.64 25.86
C THR A 104 52.60 30.91 25.99
N THR A 105 52.96 32.17 26.01
CA THR A 105 54.35 32.61 26.24
C THR A 105 54.42 33.11 27.66
N VAL A 106 55.21 32.46 28.45
CA VAL A 106 55.49 32.89 29.83
C VAL A 106 56.80 33.64 29.83
N ASN A 107 56.74 34.88 30.26
CA ASN A 107 57.94 35.69 30.49
C ASN A 107 58.40 35.44 31.92
N PRO A 108 59.50 34.68 32.15
CA PRO A 108 59.93 34.36 33.50
C PRO A 108 60.10 35.57 34.41
N PRO A 109 60.57 36.76 33.94
CA PRO A 109 60.66 37.94 34.78
C PRO A 109 59.34 38.46 35.37
N GLU A 110 58.19 38.14 34.71
CA GLU A 110 56.87 38.56 35.18
C GLU A 110 56.25 37.62 36.22
N VAL A 111 56.72 36.36 36.27
CA VAL A 111 56.19 35.29 37.14
C VAL A 111 57.07 35.05 38.38
N VAL A 112 58.32 35.42 38.31
CA VAL A 112 59.24 35.27 39.44
C VAL A 112 59.16 36.49 40.35
N PRO A 113 58.80 36.35 41.67
CA PRO A 113 58.81 37.46 42.60
C PRO A 113 60.18 38.15 42.63
N ALA A 114 60.17 39.48 42.67
CA ALA A 114 61.39 40.30 42.58
C ALA A 114 62.47 39.89 43.58
N GLU A 115 62.08 39.48 44.79
CA GLU A 115 63.01 38.98 45.84
C GLU A 115 63.67 37.69 45.48
N LEU A 116 62.97 36.75 44.85
CA LEU A 116 63.49 35.48 44.36
C LEU A 116 64.36 35.68 43.12
N GLY A 117 63.99 36.62 42.24
CA GLY A 117 64.76 37.00 41.06
C GLY A 117 66.13 37.58 41.42
N ALA A 118 66.22 38.43 42.48
CA ALA A 118 67.43 39.00 42.99
C ALA A 118 68.39 37.92 43.62
N THR A 119 67.82 36.93 44.32
CA THR A 119 68.58 35.82 44.89
C THR A 119 69.11 34.85 43.82
N LEU A 120 68.31 34.60 42.78
CA LEU A 120 68.71 33.76 41.63
C LEU A 120 69.81 34.45 40.80
N ALA A 121 69.78 35.77 40.66
CA ALA A 121 70.79 36.57 39.95
C ALA A 121 72.18 36.57 40.64
N GLN A 122 72.21 36.35 41.94
CA GLN A 122 73.45 36.26 42.70
C GLN A 122 74.09 34.82 42.75
N SER A 123 73.27 33.76 42.46
CA SER A 123 73.63 32.37 42.63
C SER A 123 73.82 31.60 41.33
N LEU A 124 73.45 32.15 40.20
CA LEU A 124 73.46 31.48 38.90
C LEU A 124 74.53 32.09 37.96
N PRO A 125 75.16 31.27 37.08
CA PRO A 125 76.04 31.77 36.02
C PRO A 125 75.34 32.65 35.04
N PRO A 126 76.01 33.63 34.41
CA PRO A 126 75.39 34.55 33.44
C PRO A 126 74.62 33.89 32.27
N GLU A 127 75.06 32.72 31.83
CA GLU A 127 74.46 31.89 30.79
C GLU A 127 73.13 31.31 31.25
N ALA A 128 72.97 30.91 32.49
CA ALA A 128 71.73 30.39 33.08
C ALA A 128 70.72 31.51 33.33
N LEU A 129 71.19 32.72 33.70
CA LEU A 129 70.35 33.93 33.81
C LEU A 129 69.84 34.39 32.47
N ALA A 130 70.64 34.34 31.41
CA ALA A 130 70.17 34.63 30.03
C ALA A 130 69.13 33.63 29.50
N ALA A 131 69.27 32.37 29.90
CA ALA A 131 68.28 31.35 29.55
C ALA A 131 66.94 31.53 30.28
N LEU A 132 67.00 32.00 31.55
CA LEU A 132 65.78 32.36 32.32
C LEU A 132 65.12 33.68 31.90
N ALA A 133 65.82 34.55 31.15
CA ALA A 133 65.26 35.81 30.63
C ALA A 133 64.52 35.63 29.30
N ASN A 134 64.73 34.49 28.63
CA ASN A 134 64.06 34.23 27.35
C ASN A 134 62.61 33.79 27.55
N PRO A 135 61.67 34.32 26.75
CA PRO A 135 60.27 33.89 26.78
C PRO A 135 60.17 32.40 26.53
N ILE A 136 59.53 31.67 27.45
CA ILE A 136 59.25 30.23 27.30
C ILE A 136 57.92 30.09 26.64
N SER A 137 57.91 29.62 25.39
CA SER A 137 56.70 29.32 24.67
C SER A 137 56.25 27.87 25.00
N ILE A 138 55.15 27.80 25.74
CA ILE A 138 54.53 26.52 26.09
C ILE A 138 53.42 26.23 25.07
N SER A 139 53.64 25.18 24.30
CA SER A 139 52.66 24.70 23.33
C SER A 139 51.84 23.59 23.99
N MET A 140 50.51 23.84 24.11
CA MET A 140 49.59 22.92 24.79
C MET A 140 48.60 22.34 23.79
N MET A 141 48.00 21.19 24.11
CA MET A 141 46.97 20.55 23.34
C MET A 141 47.40 20.16 21.91
N LYS A 142 48.60 19.53 21.81
CA LYS A 142 49.11 19.02 20.53
C LYS A 142 48.41 17.72 20.12
N ASN A 143 48.13 16.87 21.07
CA ASN A 143 47.37 15.65 20.91
C ASN A 143 46.38 15.49 22.05
N GLY A 144 45.37 14.69 21.85
CA GLY A 144 44.42 14.42 22.91
C GLY A 144 43.26 13.56 22.47
N THR A 145 42.58 13.02 23.46
CA THR A 145 41.32 12.31 23.32
C THR A 145 40.24 13.03 24.11
N ILE A 146 39.09 13.24 23.49
CA ILE A 146 37.87 13.74 24.16
C ILE A 146 36.80 12.69 23.94
N ALA A 147 36.15 12.24 25.00
CA ALA A 147 34.99 11.37 24.92
C ALA A 147 33.88 11.89 25.81
N SER A 148 32.66 11.84 25.35
CA SER A 148 31.50 12.26 26.13
C SER A 148 30.30 11.37 25.91
N VAL A 149 29.53 11.16 26.98
CA VAL A 149 28.17 10.58 26.90
C VAL A 149 27.22 11.64 27.44
N GLN A 150 26.21 12.01 26.62
CA GLN A 150 25.26 13.05 26.97
C GLN A 150 23.84 12.54 26.78
N ALA A 151 22.95 12.88 27.71
CA ALA A 151 21.51 12.70 27.61
C ALA A 151 20.87 14.08 27.54
N VAL A 152 20.10 14.36 26.47
CA VAL A 152 19.43 15.64 26.26
C VAL A 152 17.95 15.40 26.11
N GLN A 153 17.16 16.05 26.97
CA GLN A 153 15.71 15.99 26.99
C GLN A 153 15.12 17.32 26.51
N PRO A 154 14.41 17.36 25.37
CA PRO A 154 13.60 18.53 24.99
C PRO A 154 12.45 18.73 26.00
N VAL A 155 12.40 19.85 26.68
CA VAL A 155 11.29 20.24 27.57
C VAL A 155 10.22 20.99 26.77
N PHE A 156 10.67 21.87 25.88
CA PHE A 156 9.82 22.61 24.97
C PHE A 156 10.47 22.72 23.60
N ALA A 157 9.75 22.33 22.56
CA ALA A 157 10.21 22.39 21.17
C ALA A 157 9.14 23.04 20.27
N GLY A 158 8.50 24.14 20.73
CA GLY A 158 7.47 24.84 19.97
C GLY A 158 6.26 23.95 19.61
N GLY A 159 6.00 22.88 20.34
CA GLY A 159 4.92 21.94 20.04
C GLY A 159 5.21 20.97 18.87
N GLN A 160 6.43 20.98 18.30
CA GLN A 160 6.78 20.12 17.16
C GLN A 160 6.68 18.63 17.49
N ILE A 161 7.13 18.21 18.69
CA ILE A 161 7.06 16.81 19.12
C ILE A 161 5.61 16.35 19.22
N VAL A 162 4.74 17.17 19.82
CA VAL A 162 3.31 16.85 19.98
C VAL A 162 2.61 16.78 18.62
N ASN A 163 2.80 17.79 17.75
CA ASN A 163 2.16 17.84 16.44
C ASN A 163 2.77 16.78 15.51
N GLY A 164 4.06 16.46 15.61
CA GLY A 164 4.71 15.37 14.87
C GLY A 164 4.13 14.00 15.25
N ASN A 165 3.88 13.76 16.54
CA ASN A 165 3.23 12.53 17.00
C ASN A 165 1.77 12.42 16.52
N LYS A 166 1.03 13.55 16.51
CA LYS A 166 -0.32 13.59 15.92
C LYS A 166 -0.28 13.30 14.41
N LEU A 167 0.69 13.89 13.70
CA LEU A 167 0.87 13.66 12.26
C LEU A 167 1.21 12.19 11.96
N ALA A 168 2.06 11.57 12.76
CA ALA A 168 2.38 10.15 12.64
C ALA A 168 1.15 9.25 12.90
N LYS A 169 0.25 9.66 13.83
CA LYS A 169 -1.03 8.99 14.03
C LYS A 169 -1.94 9.13 12.80
N VAL A 170 -2.02 10.33 12.23
CA VAL A 170 -2.76 10.57 10.97
C VAL A 170 -2.21 9.66 9.86
N GLY A 171 -0.89 9.48 9.76
CA GLY A 171 -0.27 8.55 8.81
C GLY A 171 -0.72 7.10 9.00
N GLU A 172 -0.81 6.62 10.25
CA GLU A 172 -1.35 5.27 10.54
C GLU A 172 -2.83 5.16 10.15
N ASP A 173 -3.65 6.20 10.45
CA ASP A 173 -5.06 6.23 10.06
C ASP A 173 -5.22 6.21 8.53
N VAL A 174 -4.39 6.96 7.79
CA VAL A 174 -4.35 6.97 6.32
C VAL A 174 -4.04 5.57 5.77
N SER A 175 -3.05 4.87 6.32
CA SER A 175 -2.72 3.51 5.88
C SER A 175 -3.88 2.53 6.12
N ARG A 176 -4.67 2.71 7.18
CA ARG A 176 -5.87 1.89 7.43
C ARG A 176 -6.97 2.15 6.40
N LEU A 177 -7.20 3.41 6.04
CA LEU A 177 -8.17 3.78 5.01
C LEU A 177 -7.72 3.28 3.62
N GLN A 178 -6.41 3.29 3.34
CA GLN A 178 -5.85 2.72 2.12
C GLN A 178 -6.02 1.20 2.06
N LEU A 179 -5.91 0.48 3.20
CA LEU A 179 -6.27 -0.94 3.25
C LEU A 179 -7.74 -1.15 2.87
N GLN A 180 -8.67 -0.36 3.41
CA GLN A 180 -10.08 -0.46 3.07
C GLN A 180 -10.33 -0.24 1.56
N LEU A 181 -9.66 0.74 0.95
CA LEU A 181 -9.74 0.93 -0.52
C LEU A 181 -9.16 -0.26 -1.28
N SER A 182 -8.08 -0.85 -0.80
CA SER A 182 -7.49 -2.05 -1.40
C SER A 182 -8.42 -3.26 -1.26
N GLU A 183 -9.12 -3.41 -0.13
CA GLU A 183 -10.12 -4.45 0.08
C GLU A 183 -11.28 -4.29 -0.91
N ASN A 184 -11.83 -3.08 -1.06
CA ASN A 184 -12.88 -2.79 -2.04
C ASN A 184 -12.45 -3.12 -3.47
N GLU A 185 -11.23 -2.75 -3.88
CA GLU A 185 -10.72 -3.03 -5.24
C GLU A 185 -10.47 -4.53 -5.47
N VAL A 186 -9.99 -5.24 -4.45
CA VAL A 186 -9.79 -6.69 -4.52
C VAL A 186 -11.13 -7.42 -4.61
N GLU A 187 -12.12 -7.04 -3.81
CA GLU A 187 -13.47 -7.60 -3.92
C GLU A 187 -14.09 -7.34 -5.29
N LYS A 188 -13.96 -6.11 -5.79
CA LYS A 188 -14.48 -5.73 -7.12
C LYS A 188 -13.87 -6.58 -8.22
N THR A 189 -12.56 -6.70 -8.24
CA THR A 189 -11.87 -7.47 -9.27
C THR A 189 -12.20 -8.96 -9.19
N ALA A 190 -12.29 -9.53 -7.99
CA ALA A 190 -12.71 -10.92 -7.79
C ALA A 190 -14.15 -11.17 -8.30
N GLU A 191 -15.08 -10.24 -8.01
CA GLU A 191 -16.45 -10.33 -8.47
C GLU A 191 -16.57 -10.15 -9.99
N GLN A 192 -15.79 -9.26 -10.59
CA GLN A 192 -15.73 -9.10 -12.04
C GLN A 192 -15.27 -10.38 -12.74
N TYR A 193 -14.19 -11.02 -12.26
CA TYR A 193 -13.75 -12.30 -12.80
C TYR A 193 -14.78 -13.41 -12.59
N PHE A 194 -15.47 -13.41 -11.45
CA PHE A 194 -16.55 -14.36 -11.18
C PHE A 194 -17.68 -14.24 -12.21
N TRP A 195 -18.21 -13.02 -12.42
CA TRP A 195 -19.29 -12.81 -13.39
C TRP A 195 -18.83 -12.99 -14.83
N GLN A 196 -17.59 -12.68 -15.14
CA GLN A 196 -17.01 -13.00 -16.46
C GLN A 196 -16.94 -14.51 -16.69
N LEU A 197 -16.51 -15.30 -15.71
CA LEU A 197 -16.49 -16.76 -15.79
C LEU A 197 -17.91 -17.33 -15.91
N ALA A 198 -18.85 -16.82 -15.11
CA ALA A 198 -20.26 -17.20 -15.18
C ALA A 198 -20.87 -16.93 -16.57
N SER A 199 -20.60 -15.73 -17.14
CA SER A 199 -21.05 -15.39 -18.48
C SER A 199 -20.49 -16.36 -19.54
N LEU A 200 -19.21 -16.68 -19.50
CA LEU A 200 -18.59 -17.63 -20.45
C LEU A 200 -19.17 -19.04 -20.30
N GLN A 201 -19.45 -19.48 -19.08
CA GLN A 201 -20.05 -20.80 -18.84
C GLN A 201 -21.51 -20.86 -19.32
N GLU A 202 -22.30 -19.78 -19.14
CA GLU A 202 -23.67 -19.72 -19.70
C GLU A 202 -23.66 -19.71 -21.22
N LYS A 203 -22.77 -18.94 -21.84
CA LYS A 203 -22.59 -18.97 -23.30
C LYS A 203 -22.16 -20.33 -23.81
N MET A 204 -21.36 -21.07 -23.06
CA MET A 204 -21.00 -22.45 -23.41
C MET A 204 -22.23 -23.36 -23.43
N LYS A 205 -23.13 -23.27 -22.43
CA LYS A 205 -24.41 -23.99 -22.41
C LYS A 205 -25.28 -23.63 -23.62
N THR A 206 -25.33 -22.33 -23.98
CA THR A 206 -26.03 -21.86 -25.18
C THR A 206 -25.45 -22.51 -26.45
N ILE A 207 -24.14 -22.54 -26.61
CA ILE A 207 -23.46 -23.16 -27.76
C ILE A 207 -23.75 -24.65 -27.82
N GLU A 208 -23.75 -25.37 -26.70
CA GLU A 208 -24.08 -26.79 -26.65
C GLU A 208 -25.54 -27.08 -27.04
N ALA A 209 -26.47 -26.24 -26.62
CA ALA A 209 -27.86 -26.34 -27.03
C ALA A 209 -28.03 -26.06 -28.52
N VAL A 210 -27.33 -25.03 -29.05
CA VAL A 210 -27.34 -24.70 -30.48
C VAL A 210 -26.70 -25.81 -31.34
N ASP A 211 -25.59 -26.40 -30.88
CA ASP A 211 -24.96 -27.51 -31.57
C ASP A 211 -25.92 -28.73 -31.70
N THR A 212 -26.64 -29.01 -30.61
CA THR A 212 -27.67 -30.07 -30.60
C THR A 212 -28.80 -29.75 -31.60
N LEU A 213 -29.30 -28.53 -31.60
CA LEU A 213 -30.33 -28.07 -32.56
C LEU A 213 -29.85 -28.17 -34.01
N LEU A 214 -28.61 -27.76 -34.31
CA LEU A 214 -28.06 -27.80 -35.65
C LEU A 214 -27.82 -29.26 -36.13
N ARG A 215 -27.49 -30.18 -35.24
CA ARG A 215 -27.41 -31.60 -35.57
C ARG A 215 -28.76 -32.19 -35.97
N ASP A 216 -29.84 -31.78 -35.31
CA ASP A 216 -31.20 -32.20 -35.65
C ASP A 216 -31.64 -31.59 -36.98
N ILE A 217 -31.38 -30.29 -37.22
CA ILE A 217 -31.63 -29.63 -38.50
C ILE A 217 -30.83 -30.34 -39.62
N TYR A 218 -29.57 -30.68 -39.37
CA TYR A 218 -28.74 -31.41 -40.35
C TYR A 218 -29.37 -32.75 -40.76
N LYS A 219 -29.86 -33.54 -39.79
CA LYS A 219 -30.52 -34.84 -40.06
C LYS A 219 -31.81 -34.62 -40.89
N ASP A 220 -32.64 -33.64 -40.50
CA ASP A 220 -33.89 -33.33 -41.23
C ASP A 220 -33.56 -32.95 -42.69
N VAL A 221 -32.55 -32.10 -42.91
CA VAL A 221 -32.16 -31.62 -44.25
C VAL A 221 -31.48 -32.73 -45.06
N ASP A 222 -30.64 -33.57 -44.48
CA ASP A 222 -29.99 -34.70 -45.17
C ASP A 222 -31.02 -35.68 -45.72
N VAL A 223 -32.05 -36.02 -44.94
CA VAL A 223 -33.19 -36.85 -45.40
C VAL A 223 -33.93 -36.14 -46.52
N ALA A 224 -34.22 -34.84 -46.40
CA ALA A 224 -34.92 -34.08 -47.44
C ALA A 224 -34.14 -34.00 -48.78
N VAL A 225 -32.82 -33.84 -48.72
CA VAL A 225 -31.92 -33.84 -49.90
C VAL A 225 -31.89 -35.18 -50.55
N ARG A 226 -31.80 -36.28 -49.80
CA ARG A 226 -31.83 -37.66 -50.35
C ARG A 226 -33.19 -37.98 -50.99
N ALA A 227 -34.28 -37.42 -50.44
CA ALA A 227 -35.61 -37.55 -51.02
C ALA A 227 -35.86 -36.62 -52.22
N GLY A 228 -34.89 -35.75 -52.58
CA GLY A 228 -35.02 -34.80 -53.70
C GLY A 228 -35.92 -33.59 -53.42
N VAL A 229 -36.35 -33.34 -52.17
CA VAL A 229 -37.23 -32.25 -51.76
C VAL A 229 -36.51 -31.00 -51.23
N SER A 230 -35.19 -31.10 -50.98
CA SER A 230 -34.35 -29.99 -50.62
C SER A 230 -33.07 -29.95 -51.45
N LEU A 231 -32.41 -28.79 -51.50
CA LEU A 231 -31.18 -28.61 -52.28
C LEU A 231 -29.96 -29.01 -51.48
N ARG A 232 -28.94 -29.58 -52.14
CA ARG A 232 -27.64 -29.87 -51.52
C ARG A 232 -27.00 -28.65 -50.91
N ASN A 233 -27.28 -27.45 -51.44
CA ASN A 233 -26.84 -26.17 -50.91
C ASN A 233 -27.32 -25.94 -49.49
N ASP A 234 -28.54 -26.35 -49.16
CA ASP A 234 -29.10 -26.20 -47.78
C ASP A 234 -28.31 -27.01 -46.78
N LEU A 235 -27.88 -28.22 -47.16
CA LEU A 235 -27.02 -29.06 -46.33
C LEU A 235 -25.66 -28.41 -46.09
N LEU A 236 -25.04 -27.79 -47.11
CA LEU A 236 -23.80 -27.06 -46.99
C LEU A 236 -23.92 -25.84 -46.07
N HIS A 237 -25.03 -25.11 -46.09
CA HIS A 237 -25.29 -24.02 -45.18
C HIS A 237 -25.32 -24.47 -43.70
N VAL A 238 -25.97 -25.61 -43.43
CA VAL A 238 -26.01 -26.16 -42.07
C VAL A 238 -24.59 -26.60 -41.62
N GLN A 239 -23.83 -27.24 -42.51
CA GLN A 239 -22.45 -27.66 -42.20
C GLN A 239 -21.55 -26.44 -41.90
N LEU A 240 -21.63 -25.37 -42.68
CA LEU A 240 -20.90 -24.11 -42.41
C LEU A 240 -21.27 -23.55 -41.05
N ARG A 241 -22.56 -23.53 -40.72
CA ARG A 241 -23.01 -23.06 -39.39
C ARG A 241 -22.51 -23.92 -38.25
N GLN A 242 -22.46 -25.25 -38.41
CA GLN A 242 -21.85 -26.17 -37.44
C GLN A 242 -20.35 -25.87 -37.23
N ASN A 243 -19.61 -25.56 -38.30
CA ASN A 243 -18.20 -25.22 -38.22
C ASN A 243 -18.02 -23.88 -37.43
N ASP A 244 -18.90 -22.92 -37.66
CA ASP A 244 -18.89 -21.66 -36.88
C ASP A 244 -19.13 -21.89 -35.39
N ILE A 245 -20.10 -22.72 -35.04
CA ILE A 245 -20.38 -23.11 -33.65
C ILE A 245 -19.20 -23.85 -33.02
N MET A 246 -18.56 -24.76 -33.74
CA MET A 246 -17.35 -25.42 -33.26
C MET A 246 -16.22 -24.42 -33.00
N SER A 247 -16.01 -23.46 -33.89
CA SER A 247 -15.03 -22.37 -33.69
C SER A 247 -15.34 -21.51 -32.46
N GLN A 248 -16.62 -21.12 -32.26
CA GLN A 248 -17.06 -20.39 -31.09
C GLN A 248 -16.85 -21.19 -29.80
N ARG A 249 -17.15 -22.50 -29.80
CA ARG A 249 -16.92 -23.40 -28.67
C ARG A 249 -15.45 -23.42 -28.24
N LEU A 250 -14.52 -23.53 -29.21
CA LEU A 250 -13.09 -23.53 -28.94
C LEU A 250 -12.63 -22.19 -28.28
N LYS A 251 -13.14 -21.08 -28.82
CA LYS A 251 -12.84 -19.74 -28.23
C LYS A 251 -13.40 -19.58 -26.82
N LEU A 252 -14.61 -20.05 -26.57
CA LEU A 252 -15.24 -19.99 -25.23
C LEU A 252 -14.49 -20.87 -24.25
N GLN A 253 -14.10 -22.11 -24.65
CA GLN A 253 -13.33 -22.99 -23.78
C GLN A 253 -12.01 -22.37 -23.37
N ASN A 254 -11.25 -21.81 -24.32
CA ASN A 254 -10.02 -21.11 -24.03
C ASN A 254 -10.26 -19.89 -23.11
N GLY A 255 -11.35 -19.13 -23.34
CA GLY A 255 -11.73 -18.02 -22.47
C GLY A 255 -12.04 -18.45 -21.04
N ILE A 256 -12.79 -19.55 -20.86
CA ILE A 256 -13.11 -20.15 -19.56
C ILE A 256 -11.82 -20.54 -18.83
N ASP A 257 -10.90 -21.19 -19.51
CA ASP A 257 -9.65 -21.68 -18.91
C ASP A 257 -8.76 -20.50 -18.47
N ILE A 258 -8.65 -19.45 -19.30
CA ILE A 258 -7.88 -18.23 -18.95
C ILE A 258 -8.51 -17.51 -17.75
N VAL A 259 -9.83 -17.26 -17.75
CA VAL A 259 -10.48 -16.53 -16.64
C VAL A 259 -10.43 -17.36 -15.35
N ARG A 260 -10.53 -18.68 -15.44
CA ARG A 260 -10.36 -19.59 -14.29
C ARG A 260 -8.94 -19.50 -13.71
N LEU A 261 -7.90 -19.47 -14.55
CA LEU A 261 -6.52 -19.26 -14.12
C LEU A 261 -6.33 -17.89 -13.46
N LEU A 262 -6.88 -16.81 -14.04
CA LEU A 262 -6.83 -15.47 -13.47
C LEU A 262 -7.50 -15.41 -12.10
N LEU A 263 -8.70 -15.97 -11.98
CA LEU A 263 -9.45 -16.02 -10.72
C LEU A 263 -8.72 -16.86 -9.66
N SER A 264 -8.14 -18.01 -10.06
CA SER A 264 -7.32 -18.84 -9.18
C SER A 264 -6.11 -18.08 -8.64
N GLN A 265 -5.35 -17.43 -9.51
CA GLN A 265 -4.18 -16.63 -9.11
C GLN A 265 -4.58 -15.46 -8.21
N TYR A 266 -5.67 -14.77 -8.55
CA TYR A 266 -6.13 -13.58 -7.83
C TYR A 266 -6.64 -13.91 -6.43
N CYS A 267 -7.35 -15.03 -6.28
CA CYS A 267 -7.85 -15.54 -5.00
C CYS A 267 -6.81 -16.38 -4.24
N GLY A 268 -5.65 -16.67 -4.83
CA GLY A 268 -4.62 -17.53 -4.24
C GLY A 268 -5.04 -18.98 -4.08
N LEU A 269 -5.90 -19.48 -4.99
CA LEU A 269 -6.31 -20.88 -5.00
C LEU A 269 -5.19 -21.75 -5.57
N ARG A 270 -5.01 -22.92 -4.98
CA ARG A 270 -3.98 -23.89 -5.44
C ARG A 270 -4.47 -24.73 -6.60
N ASP A 271 -5.77 -24.96 -6.68
CA ASP A 271 -6.41 -25.74 -7.74
C ASP A 271 -6.99 -24.81 -8.80
N THR A 272 -6.77 -25.12 -10.05
CA THR A 272 -7.33 -24.43 -11.21
C THR A 272 -8.53 -25.15 -11.80
N SER A 273 -8.86 -26.37 -11.31
CA SER A 273 -9.97 -27.22 -11.78
C SER A 273 -11.18 -27.10 -10.84
N PHE A 274 -11.71 -25.89 -10.68
CA PHE A 274 -12.88 -25.65 -9.85
C PHE A 274 -14.09 -25.24 -10.69
N VAL A 275 -15.28 -25.38 -10.10
CA VAL A 275 -16.56 -24.90 -10.64
C VAL A 275 -17.07 -23.76 -9.76
N ILE A 276 -17.69 -22.76 -10.38
CA ILE A 276 -18.35 -21.68 -9.65
C ILE A 276 -19.84 -21.95 -9.54
N ASP A 277 -20.39 -21.69 -8.35
CA ASP A 277 -21.84 -21.76 -8.11
C ASP A 277 -22.45 -20.39 -8.36
N TYR A 278 -23.19 -20.26 -9.45
CA TYR A 278 -23.85 -19.01 -9.83
C TYR A 278 -25.26 -19.29 -10.33
N GLN A 279 -26.11 -18.28 -10.22
CA GLN A 279 -27.46 -18.31 -10.76
C GLN A 279 -27.67 -17.07 -11.62
N VAL A 280 -27.98 -17.29 -12.90
CA VAL A 280 -28.44 -16.24 -13.80
C VAL A 280 -29.96 -16.19 -13.71
N GLY A 281 -30.46 -15.44 -12.73
CA GLY A 281 -31.90 -15.29 -12.48
C GLY A 281 -32.55 -14.11 -13.19
N SER A 282 -33.86 -14.01 -13.07
CA SER A 282 -34.58 -12.77 -13.40
C SER A 282 -34.55 -11.84 -12.19
N ILE A 283 -34.15 -10.59 -12.41
CA ILE A 283 -34.18 -9.55 -11.38
C ILE A 283 -35.52 -8.83 -11.52
N SER A 284 -36.38 -9.03 -10.53
CA SER A 284 -37.76 -8.47 -10.55
C SER A 284 -37.82 -7.03 -10.07
N GLN A 285 -36.84 -6.57 -9.27
CA GLN A 285 -36.87 -5.23 -8.70
C GLN A 285 -35.50 -4.55 -8.81
N LEU A 286 -35.51 -3.25 -9.11
CA LEU A 286 -34.34 -2.41 -9.07
C LEU A 286 -33.84 -2.28 -7.62
N ALA A 287 -32.54 -2.21 -7.41
CA ALA A 287 -31.93 -1.91 -6.12
C ALA A 287 -32.43 -0.57 -5.55
N THR A 288 -32.37 -0.39 -4.24
CA THR A 288 -32.79 0.85 -3.58
C THR A 288 -31.68 1.90 -3.66
N ARG A 289 -32.05 3.12 -4.06
CA ARG A 289 -31.11 4.24 -4.06
C ARG A 289 -30.80 4.69 -2.64
N GLN A 290 -29.53 4.93 -2.36
CA GLN A 290 -29.03 5.52 -1.11
C GLN A 290 -29.09 7.06 -1.17
N ASP A 291 -29.15 7.70 0.01
CA ASP A 291 -28.89 9.15 0.09
C ASP A 291 -27.38 9.40 -0.05
N HIS A 292 -26.97 9.94 -1.19
CA HIS A 292 -25.56 10.18 -1.52
C HIS A 292 -24.89 11.18 -0.57
N GLN A 293 -25.64 12.10 0.03
CA GLN A 293 -25.09 13.07 0.97
C GLN A 293 -24.74 12.42 2.30
N GLN A 294 -25.57 11.49 2.77
CA GLN A 294 -25.27 10.72 3.97
C GLN A 294 -24.18 9.68 3.73
N ALA A 295 -24.20 9.00 2.59
CA ALA A 295 -23.23 8.00 2.21
C ALA A 295 -21.81 8.57 2.09
N LEU A 296 -21.67 9.82 1.59
CA LEU A 296 -20.38 10.46 1.34
C LEU A 296 -19.44 10.41 2.54
N THR A 297 -19.92 10.74 3.73
CA THR A 297 -19.11 10.81 4.95
C THR A 297 -18.59 9.44 5.41
N GLY A 298 -19.25 8.35 4.99
CA GLY A 298 -18.86 6.98 5.28
C GLY A 298 -17.79 6.43 4.35
N THR A 299 -17.56 7.07 3.19
CA THR A 299 -16.59 6.55 2.21
C THR A 299 -15.15 6.74 2.66
N ALA A 300 -14.30 5.75 2.37
CA ALA A 300 -12.88 5.80 2.70
C ALA A 300 -12.17 6.94 1.95
N GLU A 301 -12.58 7.23 0.72
CA GLU A 301 -12.04 8.33 -0.09
C GLU A 301 -12.28 9.69 0.58
N TYR A 302 -13.50 9.97 1.05
CA TYR A 302 -13.81 11.22 1.75
C TYR A 302 -13.07 11.33 3.08
N GLN A 303 -12.94 10.22 3.82
CA GLN A 303 -12.16 10.18 5.06
C GLN A 303 -10.68 10.43 4.81
N LEU A 304 -10.09 9.92 3.71
CA LEU A 304 -8.72 10.21 3.31
C LEU A 304 -8.50 11.71 3.02
N LEU A 305 -9.43 12.36 2.33
CA LEU A 305 -9.38 13.80 2.08
C LEU A 305 -9.42 14.60 3.39
N ASN A 306 -10.26 14.21 4.35
CA ASN A 306 -10.28 14.81 5.68
C ASN A 306 -8.95 14.62 6.42
N LYS A 307 -8.34 13.43 6.32
CA LYS A 307 -7.01 13.19 6.90
C LYS A 307 -5.92 14.02 6.24
N GLN A 308 -6.03 14.33 4.96
CA GLN A 308 -5.13 15.24 4.26
C GLN A 308 -5.24 16.68 4.79
N VAL A 309 -6.45 17.17 5.04
CA VAL A 309 -6.68 18.49 5.67
C VAL A 309 -6.11 18.51 7.09
N GLU A 310 -6.35 17.46 7.88
CA GLU A 310 -5.81 17.31 9.23
C GLU A 310 -4.28 17.34 9.22
N ALA A 311 -3.65 16.61 8.30
CA ALA A 311 -2.20 16.58 8.13
C ALA A 311 -1.63 17.96 7.77
N ALA A 312 -2.27 18.68 6.82
CA ALA A 312 -1.85 20.03 6.42
C ALA A 312 -1.97 21.03 7.58
N SER A 313 -3.04 20.93 8.39
CA SER A 313 -3.20 21.74 9.62
C SER A 313 -2.09 21.47 10.64
N LEU A 314 -1.74 20.20 10.88
CA LEU A 314 -0.65 19.84 11.78
C LEU A 314 0.70 20.33 11.26
N GLN A 315 0.97 20.23 9.96
CA GLN A 315 2.18 20.76 9.33
C GLN A 315 2.27 22.29 9.47
N GLN A 316 1.15 23.00 9.35
CA GLN A 316 1.10 24.44 9.61
C GLN A 316 1.46 24.75 11.07
N LYS A 317 0.90 24.02 12.05
CA LYS A 317 1.23 24.17 13.47
C LYS A 317 2.71 23.86 13.75
N MET A 318 3.28 22.86 13.08
CA MET A 318 4.70 22.55 13.18
C MET A 318 5.57 23.68 12.63
N ALA A 319 5.20 24.30 11.51
CA ALA A 319 5.93 25.45 10.96
C ALA A 319 5.88 26.66 11.89
N VAL A 320 4.77 26.89 12.57
CA VAL A 320 4.71 27.91 13.64
C VAL A 320 5.68 27.54 14.77
N GLY A 321 5.66 26.28 15.20
CA GLY A 321 6.52 25.79 16.28
C GLY A 321 8.03 25.88 15.98
N GLN A 322 8.44 25.77 14.71
CA GLN A 322 9.83 25.92 14.29
C GLN A 322 10.38 27.35 14.55
N ASN A 323 9.52 28.33 14.61
CA ASN A 323 9.89 29.74 14.85
C ASN A 323 9.78 30.15 16.33
N LEU A 324 9.41 29.22 17.22
CA LEU A 324 9.36 29.44 18.66
C LEU A 324 10.69 29.04 19.31
N PRO A 325 11.05 29.66 20.45
CA PRO A 325 12.18 29.22 21.24
C PRO A 325 12.06 27.74 21.60
N SER A 326 13.18 27.05 21.68
CA SER A 326 13.23 25.68 22.21
C SER A 326 14.02 25.66 23.52
N VAL A 327 13.60 24.78 24.44
CA VAL A 327 14.23 24.56 25.74
C VAL A 327 14.53 23.10 25.89
N ALA A 328 15.77 22.78 26.22
CA ALA A 328 16.20 21.43 26.54
C ALA A 328 17.00 21.42 27.84
N VAL A 329 16.91 20.32 28.57
CA VAL A 329 17.77 20.03 29.72
C VAL A 329 18.61 18.84 29.41
N GLY A 330 19.84 18.80 29.93
CA GLY A 330 20.75 17.69 29.69
C GLY A 330 21.66 17.41 30.85
N ALA A 331 22.18 16.20 30.85
CA ALA A 331 23.27 15.78 31.72
C ALA A 331 24.29 15.01 30.90
N GLY A 332 25.58 15.17 31.24
CA GLY A 332 26.62 14.47 30.52
C GLY A 332 27.80 14.11 31.42
N TYR A 333 28.53 13.10 31.01
CA TYR A 333 29.78 12.71 31.59
C TYR A 333 30.87 12.79 30.53
N ASN A 334 31.91 13.58 30.81
CA ASN A 334 32.94 13.92 29.86
C ASN A 334 34.30 13.39 30.35
N TYR A 335 35.08 12.91 29.43
CA TYR A 335 36.47 12.55 29.59
C TYR A 335 37.33 13.33 28.62
N HIS A 336 38.43 13.84 29.05
CA HIS A 336 39.47 14.33 28.16
C HIS A 336 40.85 14.02 28.67
N ASN A 337 41.76 13.73 27.75
CA ASN A 337 43.17 13.68 27.94
C ASN A 337 43.78 14.80 27.08
N LEU A 338 43.85 15.98 27.71
CA LEU A 338 44.49 17.15 27.13
C LEU A 338 45.68 17.53 28.02
N MET A 339 46.79 17.90 27.45
CA MET A 339 48.02 18.21 28.21
C MET A 339 48.57 17.04 29.03
N ASP A 340 48.47 15.80 28.49
CA ASP A 340 48.91 14.55 29.10
C ASP A 340 48.31 14.23 30.50
N ASN A 341 47.15 14.85 30.81
CA ASN A 341 46.39 14.62 32.03
C ASN A 341 45.00 14.09 31.73
N ASP A 342 44.66 12.96 32.33
CA ASP A 342 43.34 12.34 32.29
C ASP A 342 42.38 13.10 33.23
N HIS A 343 41.29 13.62 32.70
CA HIS A 343 40.31 14.32 33.50
C HIS A 343 38.88 13.88 33.14
N THR A 344 38.06 13.65 34.16
CA THR A 344 36.67 13.29 34.00
C THR A 344 35.80 14.20 34.85
N PHE A 345 34.66 14.62 34.28
CA PHE A 345 33.68 15.45 35.01
C PHE A 345 32.27 15.22 34.50
N GLY A 346 31.32 15.29 35.41
CA GLY A 346 29.87 15.33 35.07
C GLY A 346 29.36 16.77 34.99
N MET A 347 28.43 17.00 34.12
CA MET A 347 27.75 18.32 34.02
C MET A 347 26.25 18.15 33.80
N ILE A 348 25.49 19.07 34.37
CA ILE A 348 24.04 19.27 34.09
C ILE A 348 23.90 20.63 33.44
N PHE A 349 23.11 20.72 32.41
CA PHE A 349 22.92 21.98 31.67
C PHE A 349 21.49 22.14 31.20
N ALA A 350 21.10 23.39 31.01
CA ALA A 350 19.86 23.78 30.33
C ALA A 350 20.25 24.63 29.12
N THR A 351 19.61 24.37 27.99
CA THR A 351 19.83 25.12 26.75
C THR A 351 18.54 25.78 26.32
N VAL A 352 18.59 27.06 26.02
CA VAL A 352 17.52 27.81 25.36
C VAL A 352 18.04 28.26 24.01
N SER A 353 17.36 27.81 22.92
CA SER A 353 17.70 28.22 21.57
C SER A 353 16.58 29.08 21.00
N VAL A 354 16.92 30.26 20.50
CA VAL A 354 16.00 31.21 19.88
C VAL A 354 16.43 31.42 18.43
N PRO A 355 15.61 31.01 17.43
CA PRO A 355 15.97 31.05 16.01
C PRO A 355 15.75 32.47 15.44
N ILE A 356 16.54 33.44 15.83
CA ILE A 356 16.35 34.89 15.49
C ILE A 356 16.39 35.12 13.98
N SER A 357 17.38 34.56 13.30
CA SER A 357 17.55 34.72 11.84
C SER A 357 16.44 34.00 11.04
N ASP A 358 15.89 32.93 11.59
CA ASP A 358 14.86 32.14 10.96
C ASP A 358 13.48 32.83 10.94
N TRP A 359 13.28 33.87 11.77
CA TRP A 359 12.01 34.59 11.80
C TRP A 359 11.65 35.24 10.47
N TRP A 360 12.64 35.70 9.67
CA TRP A 360 12.37 36.24 8.36
C TRP A 360 11.94 35.18 7.37
N SER A 361 12.68 34.06 7.28
CA SER A 361 12.32 32.93 6.43
C SER A 361 11.07 32.21 6.97
N GLY A 362 10.92 32.12 8.28
CA GLY A 362 9.83 31.45 8.97
C GLY A 362 8.46 32.07 8.72
N THR A 363 8.36 33.41 8.61
CA THR A 363 7.09 34.04 8.23
C THR A 363 6.61 33.60 6.85
N HIS A 364 7.51 33.42 5.89
CA HIS A 364 7.17 32.89 4.57
C HIS A 364 6.83 31.39 4.63
N ALA A 365 7.55 30.61 5.42
CA ALA A 365 7.26 29.20 5.65
C ALA A 365 5.86 28.99 6.26
N ILE A 366 5.50 29.77 7.28
CA ILE A 366 4.17 29.74 7.90
C ILE A 366 3.08 30.13 6.88
N LYS A 367 3.29 31.21 6.12
CA LYS A 367 2.34 31.63 5.07
C LYS A 367 2.17 30.54 4.00
N ARG A 368 3.26 29.92 3.55
CA ARG A 368 3.20 28.80 2.61
C ARG A 368 2.37 27.65 3.16
N ARG A 369 2.63 27.22 4.39
CA ARG A 369 1.86 26.12 5.02
C ARG A 369 0.39 26.48 5.24
N LYS A 370 0.08 27.75 5.51
CA LYS A 370 -1.31 28.23 5.58
C LYS A 370 -2.00 28.12 4.22
N ILE A 371 -1.32 28.48 3.14
CA ILE A 371 -1.84 28.35 1.77
C ILE A 371 -2.03 26.86 1.42
N GLU A 372 -1.08 25.98 1.78
CA GLU A 372 -1.20 24.52 1.58
C GLU A 372 -2.39 23.93 2.34
N HIS A 373 -2.63 24.39 3.57
CA HIS A 373 -3.81 23.98 4.35
C HIS A 373 -5.11 24.47 3.70
N GLN A 374 -5.16 25.74 3.28
CA GLN A 374 -6.32 26.28 2.56
C GLN A 374 -6.60 25.51 1.26
N LYS A 375 -5.55 25.22 0.48
CA LYS A 375 -5.64 24.37 -0.72
C LYS A 375 -6.20 22.99 -0.42
N ALA A 376 -5.81 22.37 0.70
CA ALA A 376 -6.34 21.07 1.09
C ALA A 376 -7.83 21.12 1.43
N ILE A 377 -8.32 22.23 2.03
CA ILE A 377 -9.75 22.44 2.29
C ILE A 377 -10.53 22.57 0.96
N GLU A 378 -10.04 23.42 0.06
CA GLU A 378 -10.68 23.62 -1.25
C GLU A 378 -10.69 22.31 -2.07
N GLN A 379 -9.61 21.52 -2.01
CA GLN A 379 -9.56 20.20 -2.63
C GLN A 379 -10.54 19.20 -1.99
N LEU A 380 -10.76 19.25 -0.67
CA LEU A 380 -11.77 18.43 -0.01
C LEU A 380 -13.17 18.79 -0.53
N GLU A 381 -13.51 20.07 -0.64
CA GLU A 381 -14.81 20.54 -1.12
C GLU A 381 -15.07 20.13 -2.57
N ASP A 382 -14.09 20.35 -3.45
CA ASP A 382 -14.17 19.97 -4.87
C ASP A 382 -14.31 18.44 -5.04
N ASN A 383 -13.43 17.67 -4.40
CA ASN A 383 -13.48 16.22 -4.47
C ASN A 383 -14.74 15.64 -3.82
N ALA A 384 -15.30 16.28 -2.78
CA ALA A 384 -16.58 15.86 -2.22
C ALA A 384 -17.73 15.96 -3.25
N GLN A 385 -17.74 17.02 -4.05
CA GLN A 385 -18.70 17.15 -5.16
C GLN A 385 -18.45 16.09 -6.23
N LEU A 386 -17.19 15.83 -6.61
CA LEU A 386 -16.86 14.80 -7.59
C LEU A 386 -17.25 13.39 -7.11
N LEU A 387 -17.08 13.08 -5.83
CA LEU A 387 -17.54 11.82 -5.25
C LEU A 387 -19.06 11.67 -5.33
N GLN A 388 -19.83 12.74 -5.05
CA GLN A 388 -21.30 12.71 -5.21
C GLN A 388 -21.70 12.50 -6.68
N ILE A 389 -21.04 13.18 -7.62
CA ILE A 389 -21.26 12.97 -9.06
C ILE A 389 -20.95 11.52 -9.44
N ARG A 390 -19.86 10.94 -8.92
CA ARG A 390 -19.52 9.53 -9.14
C ARG A 390 -20.59 8.58 -8.60
N MET A 391 -21.13 8.83 -7.40
CA MET A 391 -22.24 8.05 -6.84
C MET A 391 -23.50 8.15 -7.73
N GLN A 392 -23.82 9.36 -8.20
CA GLN A 392 -24.97 9.56 -9.09
C GLN A 392 -24.77 8.85 -10.44
N ASN A 393 -23.56 8.92 -11.02
CA ASN A 393 -23.24 8.23 -12.26
C ASN A 393 -23.31 6.70 -12.09
N ALA A 394 -22.78 6.17 -10.98
CA ALA A 394 -22.88 4.74 -10.68
C ALA A 394 -24.34 4.30 -10.51
N TRP A 395 -25.18 5.11 -9.85
CA TRP A 395 -26.62 4.85 -9.76
C TRP A 395 -27.31 4.83 -11.11
N ASN A 396 -26.99 5.80 -11.98
CA ASN A 396 -27.53 5.86 -13.34
C ASN A 396 -27.14 4.59 -14.12
N GLY A 397 -25.88 4.12 -13.97
CA GLY A 397 -25.42 2.87 -14.55
C GLY A 397 -26.20 1.64 -14.08
N VAL A 398 -26.57 1.57 -12.79
CA VAL A 398 -27.46 0.50 -12.27
C VAL A 398 -28.82 0.56 -12.94
N GLY A 399 -29.42 1.75 -13.09
CA GLY A 399 -30.71 1.92 -13.74
C GLY A 399 -30.69 1.54 -15.23
N GLU A 400 -29.63 1.94 -15.92
CA GLU A 400 -29.42 1.61 -17.33
C GLU A 400 -29.24 0.11 -17.54
N SER A 401 -28.34 -0.52 -16.80
CA SER A 401 -28.06 -1.97 -16.92
C SER A 401 -29.29 -2.82 -16.54
N TYR A 402 -30.10 -2.38 -15.57
CA TYR A 402 -31.37 -3.01 -15.27
C TYR A 402 -32.33 -2.97 -16.46
N GLN A 403 -32.49 -1.81 -17.12
CA GLN A 403 -33.34 -1.68 -18.32
C GLN A 403 -32.82 -2.54 -19.47
N GLN A 404 -31.50 -2.58 -19.69
CA GLN A 404 -30.89 -3.44 -20.71
C GLN A 404 -31.17 -4.92 -20.45
N LEU A 405 -31.13 -5.35 -19.18
CA LEU A 405 -31.47 -6.73 -18.81
C LEU A 405 -32.96 -7.04 -19.11
N GLN A 406 -33.88 -6.11 -18.82
CA GLN A 406 -35.29 -6.28 -19.13
C GLN A 406 -35.57 -6.34 -20.65
N LEU A 407 -34.86 -5.50 -21.43
CA LEU A 407 -34.95 -5.53 -22.90
C LEU A 407 -34.38 -6.83 -23.46
N ALA A 408 -33.25 -7.30 -22.94
CA ALA A 408 -32.64 -8.57 -23.35
C ALA A 408 -33.57 -9.77 -23.05
N GLN A 409 -34.28 -9.76 -21.91
CA GLN A 409 -35.22 -10.81 -21.56
C GLN A 409 -36.40 -10.86 -22.58
N ARG A 410 -36.97 -9.70 -22.92
CA ARG A 410 -38.02 -9.61 -23.94
C ARG A 410 -37.54 -10.04 -25.33
N SER A 411 -36.28 -9.73 -25.66
CA SER A 411 -35.67 -10.13 -26.94
C SER A 411 -35.58 -11.63 -27.07
N ILE A 412 -35.37 -12.38 -25.98
CA ILE A 412 -35.36 -13.85 -26.00
C ILE A 412 -36.74 -14.38 -26.38
N GLU A 413 -37.81 -13.91 -25.75
CA GLU A 413 -39.17 -14.34 -26.03
C GLU A 413 -39.53 -14.12 -27.51
N GLN A 414 -39.16 -12.96 -28.08
CA GLN A 414 -39.38 -12.64 -29.48
C GLN A 414 -38.53 -13.51 -30.43
N ALA A 415 -37.25 -13.74 -30.09
CA ALA A 415 -36.35 -14.52 -30.93
C ALA A 415 -36.69 -16.02 -30.87
N GLU A 416 -37.14 -16.53 -29.74
CA GLU A 416 -37.62 -17.92 -29.60
C GLU A 416 -38.85 -18.18 -30.48
N GLU A 417 -39.83 -17.27 -30.44
CA GLU A 417 -41.00 -17.38 -31.27
C GLU A 417 -40.65 -17.26 -32.77
N ASN A 418 -39.78 -16.33 -33.13
CA ASN A 418 -39.28 -16.19 -34.50
C ASN A 418 -38.60 -17.49 -35.00
N LEU A 419 -37.75 -18.10 -34.16
CA LEU A 419 -37.11 -19.38 -34.48
C LEU A 419 -38.15 -20.49 -34.65
N ARG A 420 -39.16 -20.59 -33.76
CA ARG A 420 -40.23 -21.55 -33.83
C ARG A 420 -41.03 -21.41 -35.15
N MET A 421 -41.38 -20.18 -35.52
CA MET A 421 -42.12 -19.91 -36.79
C MET A 421 -41.27 -20.27 -38.00
N ASN A 422 -40.02 -19.84 -38.09
CA ASN A 422 -39.17 -20.13 -39.25
C ASN A 422 -38.87 -21.62 -39.37
N ARG A 423 -38.77 -22.36 -38.27
CA ARG A 423 -38.62 -23.85 -38.30
C ARG A 423 -39.88 -24.49 -38.91
N ASN A 424 -41.07 -24.01 -38.56
CA ASN A 424 -42.32 -24.52 -39.10
C ASN A 424 -42.49 -24.15 -40.59
N TYR A 425 -42.17 -22.95 -41.03
CA TYR A 425 -42.19 -22.50 -42.40
C TYR A 425 -41.20 -23.27 -43.28
N TYR A 426 -40.00 -23.52 -42.79
CA TYR A 426 -39.03 -24.36 -43.51
C TYR A 426 -39.54 -25.79 -43.69
N ARG A 427 -40.10 -26.41 -42.64
CA ARG A 427 -40.74 -27.74 -42.75
C ARG A 427 -41.91 -27.78 -43.68
N ALA A 428 -42.64 -26.72 -43.82
CA ALA A 428 -43.75 -26.58 -44.78
C ALA A 428 -43.29 -26.26 -46.20
N GLY A 429 -41.99 -26.08 -46.45
CA GLY A 429 -41.40 -25.71 -47.73
C GLY A 429 -41.69 -24.26 -48.18
N THR A 430 -42.13 -23.38 -47.26
CA THR A 430 -42.49 -21.97 -47.50
C THR A 430 -41.40 -20.96 -47.13
N SER A 431 -40.31 -21.38 -46.52
CA SER A 431 -39.16 -20.53 -46.15
C SER A 431 -37.86 -21.19 -46.55
N LYS A 432 -36.79 -20.40 -46.73
CA LYS A 432 -35.45 -20.86 -47.09
C LYS A 432 -34.67 -21.33 -45.87
N MET A 433 -33.64 -22.17 -46.06
CA MET A 433 -32.68 -22.57 -45.02
C MET A 433 -31.98 -21.38 -44.41
N SER A 434 -31.64 -20.36 -45.22
CA SER A 434 -31.04 -19.10 -44.72
C SER A 434 -31.85 -18.44 -43.62
N ASP A 435 -33.18 -18.35 -43.80
CA ASP A 435 -34.10 -17.70 -42.89
C ASP A 435 -34.20 -18.43 -41.54
N LEU A 436 -34.21 -19.77 -41.59
CA LEU A 436 -34.15 -20.61 -40.39
C LEU A 436 -32.82 -20.46 -39.64
N LEU A 437 -31.68 -20.44 -40.34
CA LEU A 437 -30.34 -20.28 -39.72
C LEU A 437 -30.15 -18.87 -39.18
N GLU A 438 -30.72 -17.82 -39.80
CA GLU A 438 -30.77 -16.46 -39.32
C GLU A 438 -31.60 -16.36 -38.02
N ALA A 439 -32.79 -16.93 -37.98
CA ALA A 439 -33.63 -16.97 -36.80
C ALA A 439 -32.94 -17.71 -35.65
N GLN A 440 -32.19 -18.81 -35.93
CA GLN A 440 -31.38 -19.50 -34.94
C GLN A 440 -30.22 -18.62 -34.41
N LEU A 441 -29.56 -17.83 -35.28
CA LEU A 441 -28.53 -16.92 -34.91
C LEU A 441 -29.05 -15.81 -33.99
N LEU A 442 -30.19 -15.22 -34.32
CA LEU A 442 -30.84 -14.18 -33.52
C LEU A 442 -31.24 -14.70 -32.13
N TYR A 443 -31.76 -15.94 -32.06
CA TYR A 443 -32.07 -16.58 -30.78
C TYR A 443 -30.82 -16.77 -29.92
N GLN A 444 -29.74 -17.32 -30.48
CA GLN A 444 -28.44 -17.46 -29.80
C GLN A 444 -27.94 -16.10 -29.30
N GLN A 445 -27.93 -15.08 -30.16
CA GLN A 445 -27.48 -13.73 -29.79
C GLN A 445 -28.32 -13.11 -28.69
N SER A 446 -29.61 -13.39 -28.63
CA SER A 446 -30.49 -12.89 -27.57
C SER A 446 -30.20 -13.53 -26.21
N LEU A 447 -29.88 -14.85 -26.18
CA LEU A 447 -29.43 -15.54 -24.99
C LEU A 447 -28.09 -14.98 -24.48
N ASP A 448 -27.15 -14.79 -25.41
CA ASP A 448 -25.82 -14.22 -25.08
C ASP A 448 -25.94 -12.80 -24.53
N ARG A 449 -26.76 -11.95 -25.15
CA ARG A 449 -27.04 -10.57 -24.67
C ARG A 449 -27.64 -10.54 -23.28
N ARG A 450 -28.59 -11.45 -22.99
CA ARG A 450 -29.15 -11.51 -21.62
C ARG A 450 -28.09 -11.88 -20.60
N THR A 451 -27.24 -12.83 -20.92
CA THR A 451 -26.14 -13.27 -20.06
C THR A 451 -25.18 -12.12 -19.78
N ASP A 452 -24.79 -11.38 -20.82
CA ASP A 452 -23.93 -10.20 -20.70
C ASP A 452 -24.60 -9.08 -19.89
N ALA A 453 -25.88 -8.77 -20.17
CA ALA A 453 -26.62 -7.76 -19.44
C ALA A 453 -26.80 -8.09 -17.96
N PHE A 454 -26.93 -9.38 -17.61
CA PHE A 454 -27.00 -9.81 -16.22
C PHE A 454 -25.66 -9.60 -15.50
N ALA A 455 -24.55 -10.01 -16.13
CA ALA A 455 -23.21 -9.79 -15.57
C ALA A 455 -22.90 -8.28 -15.42
N ASP A 456 -23.27 -7.47 -16.41
CA ASP A 456 -23.09 -6.02 -16.35
C ASP A 456 -23.91 -5.40 -15.22
N TYR A 457 -25.17 -5.78 -15.04
CA TYR A 457 -26.00 -5.32 -13.92
C TYR A 457 -25.36 -5.62 -12.57
N GLN A 458 -24.82 -6.83 -12.37
CA GLN A 458 -24.14 -7.20 -11.13
C GLN A 458 -22.89 -6.34 -10.89
N ASN A 459 -22.09 -6.12 -11.92
CA ASN A 459 -20.91 -5.26 -11.85
C ASN A 459 -21.28 -3.78 -11.55
N LYS A 460 -22.34 -3.24 -12.20
CA LYS A 460 -22.81 -1.89 -11.92
C LYS A 460 -23.38 -1.73 -10.52
N LEU A 461 -24.07 -2.75 -10.02
CA LEU A 461 -24.58 -2.78 -8.64
C LEU A 461 -23.41 -2.77 -7.62
N LEU A 462 -22.35 -3.55 -7.87
CA LEU A 462 -21.14 -3.54 -7.05
C LEU A 462 -20.43 -2.18 -7.09
N GLU A 463 -20.25 -1.58 -8.27
CA GLU A 463 -19.68 -0.24 -8.42
C GLU A 463 -20.45 0.80 -7.60
N TYR A 464 -21.79 0.71 -7.60
CA TYR A 464 -22.64 1.61 -6.83
C TYR A 464 -22.49 1.40 -5.32
N ARG A 465 -22.50 0.15 -4.85
CA ARG A 465 -22.29 -0.18 -3.44
C ARG A 465 -20.96 0.36 -2.94
N GLN A 466 -19.89 0.12 -3.67
CA GLN A 466 -18.56 0.64 -3.32
C GLN A 466 -18.51 2.17 -3.33
N ALA A 467 -19.11 2.80 -4.33
CA ALA A 467 -19.17 4.26 -4.39
C ALA A 467 -19.91 4.87 -3.20
N THR A 468 -20.87 4.15 -2.61
CA THR A 468 -21.64 4.57 -1.43
C THR A 468 -21.10 4.03 -0.11
N GLY A 469 -19.95 3.33 -0.13
CA GLY A 469 -19.27 2.84 1.08
C GLY A 469 -19.94 1.60 1.71
N GLN A 470 -20.61 0.76 0.90
CA GLN A 470 -21.28 -0.49 1.32
C GLN A 470 -20.47 -1.73 0.94
#